data_f254afd209d1615056d8ede02cc7a80d
#
_entry.id   f254afd209d1615056d8ede02cc7a80d
#
_cell.length_a   1.000
_cell.length_b   1.000
_cell.length_c   1.000
_cell.angle_alpha   90.00
_cell.angle_beta   90.00
_cell.angle_gamma   90.00
#
_symmetry.space_group_name_H-M   'P 1'
#
loop_
_entity.id
_entity.type
_entity.pdbx_description
1 polymer ?
#
loop_
_entity_poly.entity_id
_entity_poly.type
_entity_poly.pdbx_seq_one_letter_code
_entity_poly.pdbx_strand_id
1 'polypeptide(L)'
;YQMADTAMNPRQTVGTIIGRPLEFYFGLKGKAKQKRIQELLDEIELGDGFHDRYAAELSGGQKQRVCIARALAAKPKLIICDEVTSALDPLVADGILKLLLNLQKIEDVAYLFITHDLATVKAIADSIAVMYQGEVVRYGTKSQVLSPPFDDYTDLLLSSVPEMKIGWLEETIAHRKMESAGH
;
A
#
# COMPACT_ATOMS: atom_id res chain seq x y z
N TYR A 1 5.15 2.85 -6.61
CA TYR A 1 4.97 2.23 -7.94
C TYR A 1 3.66 1.47 -7.95
N GLN A 2 2.78 1.79 -8.87
CA GLN A 2 1.43 1.24 -9.01
C GLN A 2 1.42 -0.28 -9.31
N MET A 3 2.44 -0.81 -9.97
CA MET A 3 2.57 -2.23 -10.29
C MET A 3 4.00 -2.71 -10.04
N ALA A 4 4.18 -3.61 -9.07
CA ALA A 4 5.48 -4.18 -8.75
C ALA A 4 6.12 -4.90 -9.95
N ASP A 5 5.31 -5.51 -10.82
CA ASP A 5 5.76 -6.22 -12.01
C ASP A 5 6.50 -5.33 -13.00
N THR A 6 6.03 -4.11 -13.21
CA THR A 6 6.65 -3.14 -14.14
C THR A 6 7.75 -2.31 -13.49
N ALA A 7 7.80 -2.30 -12.16
CA ALA A 7 8.75 -1.50 -11.39
C ALA A 7 10.15 -2.10 -11.29
N MET A 8 10.33 -3.36 -11.70
CA MET A 8 11.59 -4.09 -11.60
C MET A 8 12.03 -4.65 -12.95
N ASN A 9 13.32 -4.59 -13.22
CA ASN A 9 13.89 -5.29 -14.37
C ASN A 9 13.91 -6.81 -14.08
N PRO A 10 13.20 -7.64 -14.87
CA PRO A 10 13.09 -9.09 -14.60
C PRO A 10 14.43 -9.84 -14.69
N ARG A 11 15.44 -9.23 -15.33
CA ARG A 11 16.79 -9.81 -15.50
C ARG A 11 17.75 -9.39 -14.39
N GLN A 12 17.32 -8.63 -13.38
CA GLN A 12 18.14 -8.27 -12.24
C GLN A 12 17.82 -9.17 -11.05
N THR A 13 18.85 -9.46 -10.24
CA THR A 13 18.67 -10.15 -8.98
C THR A 13 18.09 -9.21 -7.93
N VAL A 14 17.43 -9.77 -6.92
CA VAL A 14 16.89 -9.05 -5.76
C VAL A 14 17.99 -8.23 -5.08
N GLY A 15 19.17 -8.85 -4.85
CA GLY A 15 20.32 -8.15 -4.27
C GLY A 15 20.78 -6.94 -5.09
N THR A 16 20.71 -7.03 -6.43
CA THR A 16 21.01 -5.90 -7.31
C THR A 16 19.97 -4.79 -7.17
N ILE A 17 18.69 -5.14 -7.13
CA ILE A 17 17.57 -4.19 -7.04
C ILE A 17 17.61 -3.41 -5.74
N ILE A 18 17.77 -4.10 -4.60
CA ILE A 18 17.85 -3.49 -3.26
C ILE A 18 19.19 -2.76 -3.07
N GLY A 19 20.27 -3.31 -3.63
CA GLY A 19 21.62 -2.78 -3.47
C GLY A 19 21.89 -1.47 -4.22
N ARG A 20 21.12 -1.14 -5.27
CA ARG A 20 21.33 0.08 -6.05
C ARG A 20 21.13 1.38 -5.24
N PRO A 21 20.04 1.58 -4.50
CA PRO A 21 19.90 2.75 -3.63
C PRO A 21 21.00 2.84 -2.58
N LEU A 22 21.40 1.72 -1.98
CA LEU A 22 22.49 1.70 -0.99
C LEU A 22 23.82 2.20 -1.57
N GLU A 23 24.11 1.80 -2.80
CA GLU A 23 25.33 2.25 -3.49
C GLU A 23 25.23 3.73 -3.90
N PHE A 24 24.09 4.12 -4.46
CA PHE A 24 23.88 5.48 -4.99
C PHE A 24 23.85 6.54 -3.89
N TYR A 25 23.09 6.33 -2.82
CA TYR A 25 22.90 7.33 -1.77
C TYR A 25 23.99 7.29 -0.69
N PHE A 26 24.57 6.11 -0.41
CA PHE A 26 25.47 5.93 0.73
C PHE A 26 26.85 5.42 0.33
N GLY A 27 27.10 5.16 -0.95
CA GLY A 27 28.37 4.63 -1.43
C GLY A 27 28.72 3.25 -0.90
N LEU A 28 27.76 2.49 -0.36
CA LEU A 28 28.00 1.17 0.24
C LEU A 28 28.47 0.17 -0.81
N LYS A 29 29.57 -0.56 -0.50
CA LYS A 29 30.15 -1.59 -1.37
C LYS A 29 30.55 -2.84 -0.57
N GLY A 30 30.83 -3.93 -1.29
CA GLY A 30 31.34 -5.17 -0.73
C GLY A 30 30.51 -5.72 0.43
N LYS A 31 31.17 -6.17 1.49
CA LYS A 31 30.52 -6.81 2.65
C LYS A 31 29.50 -5.92 3.36
N ALA A 32 29.74 -4.61 3.47
CA ALA A 32 28.82 -3.67 4.11
C ALA A 32 27.49 -3.57 3.34
N LYS A 33 27.54 -3.51 2.00
CA LYS A 33 26.36 -3.53 1.14
C LYS A 33 25.59 -4.85 1.28
N GLN A 34 26.30 -5.99 1.23
CA GLN A 34 25.69 -7.31 1.39
C GLN A 34 24.97 -7.46 2.73
N LYS A 35 25.62 -7.03 3.83
CA LYS A 35 25.02 -7.06 5.16
C LYS A 35 23.71 -6.26 5.22
N ARG A 36 23.71 -5.01 4.67
CA ARG A 36 22.49 -4.19 4.70
C ARG A 36 21.38 -4.74 3.78
N ILE A 37 21.73 -5.36 2.66
CA ILE A 37 20.76 -6.05 1.81
C ILE A 37 20.11 -7.19 2.60
N GLN A 38 20.90 -7.99 3.33
CA GLN A 38 20.36 -9.10 4.12
C GLN A 38 19.43 -8.58 5.24
N GLU A 39 19.82 -7.55 5.98
CA GLU A 39 18.96 -6.91 6.97
C GLU A 39 17.61 -6.48 6.37
N LEU A 40 17.63 -5.85 5.19
CA LEU A 40 16.41 -5.44 4.49
C LEU A 40 15.56 -6.64 4.02
N LEU A 41 16.20 -7.74 3.60
CA LEU A 41 15.49 -8.98 3.23
C LEU A 41 14.78 -9.61 4.45
N ASP A 42 15.43 -9.58 5.61
CA ASP A 42 14.84 -10.05 6.86
C ASP A 42 13.68 -9.15 7.30
N GLU A 43 13.85 -7.83 7.23
CA GLU A 43 12.81 -6.84 7.54
C GLU A 43 11.54 -7.01 6.69
N ILE A 44 11.67 -7.42 5.42
CA ILE A 44 10.53 -7.69 4.53
C ILE A 44 10.07 -9.16 4.55
N GLU A 45 10.56 -9.97 5.50
CA GLU A 45 10.18 -11.37 5.70
C GLU A 45 10.42 -12.28 4.47
N LEU A 46 11.49 -12.04 3.72
CA LEU A 46 11.91 -12.93 2.63
C LEU A 46 13.07 -13.84 3.03
N GLY A 47 13.92 -13.40 3.98
CA GLY A 47 15.01 -14.20 4.54
C GLY A 47 16.13 -14.56 3.57
N ASP A 48 16.94 -15.52 3.99
CA ASP A 48 18.07 -16.02 3.23
C ASP A 48 17.66 -16.69 1.90
N GLY A 49 18.52 -16.60 0.91
CA GLY A 49 18.32 -17.26 -0.39
C GLY A 49 17.51 -16.43 -1.42
N PHE A 50 17.01 -15.25 -1.06
CA PHE A 50 16.38 -14.37 -2.03
C PHE A 50 17.35 -13.42 -2.74
N HIS A 51 18.54 -13.19 -2.16
CA HIS A 51 19.54 -12.27 -2.71
C HIS A 51 19.86 -12.52 -4.19
N ASP A 52 20.04 -13.78 -4.56
CA ASP A 52 20.49 -14.18 -5.90
C ASP A 52 19.34 -14.57 -6.85
N ARG A 53 18.10 -14.57 -6.38
CA ARG A 53 16.92 -14.81 -7.22
C ARG A 53 16.69 -13.65 -8.17
N TYR A 54 16.29 -13.96 -9.39
CA TYR A 54 15.87 -12.98 -10.37
C TYR A 54 14.45 -12.47 -10.07
N ALA A 55 14.18 -11.21 -10.39
CA ALA A 55 12.84 -10.64 -10.20
C ALA A 55 11.74 -11.41 -10.97
N ALA A 56 12.09 -12.05 -12.10
CA ALA A 56 11.18 -12.90 -12.86
C ALA A 56 10.70 -14.15 -12.11
N GLU A 57 11.47 -14.62 -11.11
CA GLU A 57 11.17 -15.84 -10.35
C GLU A 57 10.26 -15.59 -9.13
N LEU A 58 9.93 -14.32 -8.87
CA LEU A 58 9.17 -13.93 -7.69
C LEU A 58 7.65 -13.93 -7.94
N SER A 59 6.87 -14.33 -6.94
CA SER A 59 5.43 -14.10 -6.91
C SER A 59 5.10 -12.61 -6.79
N GLY A 60 3.86 -12.19 -7.09
CA GLY A 60 3.42 -10.80 -6.97
C GLY A 60 3.68 -10.19 -5.59
N GLY A 61 3.31 -10.92 -4.52
CA GLY A 61 3.57 -10.47 -3.15
C GLY A 61 5.06 -10.38 -2.80
N GLN A 62 5.89 -11.29 -3.30
CA GLN A 62 7.34 -11.22 -3.13
C GLN A 62 7.95 -10.03 -3.89
N LYS A 63 7.48 -9.75 -5.09
CA LYS A 63 7.88 -8.56 -5.85
C LYS A 63 7.51 -7.28 -5.10
N GLN A 64 6.32 -7.24 -4.52
CA GLN A 64 5.89 -6.09 -3.71
C GLN A 64 6.80 -5.86 -2.51
N ARG A 65 7.14 -6.93 -1.78
CA ARG A 65 8.10 -6.87 -0.67
C ARG A 65 9.47 -6.35 -1.11
N VAL A 66 10.00 -6.81 -2.24
CA VAL A 66 11.27 -6.31 -2.80
C VAL A 66 11.17 -4.83 -3.19
N CYS A 67 10.04 -4.36 -3.72
CA CYS A 67 9.81 -2.93 -4.00
C CYS A 67 9.85 -2.09 -2.71
N ILE A 68 9.26 -2.60 -1.62
CA ILE A 68 9.31 -1.95 -0.31
C ILE A 68 10.75 -1.88 0.20
N ALA A 69 11.50 -2.99 0.19
CA ALA A 69 12.90 -3.01 0.60
C ALA A 69 13.78 -2.05 -0.21
N ARG A 70 13.55 -1.97 -1.53
CA ARG A 70 14.23 -1.01 -2.40
C ARG A 70 13.95 0.43 -2.00
N ALA A 71 12.72 0.76 -1.61
CA ALA A 71 12.38 2.09 -1.12
C ALA A 71 13.05 2.38 0.22
N LEU A 72 13.01 1.45 1.18
CA LEU A 72 13.66 1.56 2.49
C LEU A 72 15.18 1.65 2.40
N ALA A 73 15.78 1.02 1.40
CA ALA A 73 17.23 1.09 1.16
C ALA A 73 17.76 2.51 0.97
N ALA A 74 16.90 3.45 0.56
CA ALA A 74 17.25 4.88 0.45
C ALA A 74 17.09 5.64 1.78
N LYS A 75 16.65 5.01 2.87
CA LYS A 75 16.33 5.64 4.17
C LYS A 75 15.42 6.87 4.02
N PRO A 76 14.26 6.74 3.37
CA PRO A 76 13.37 7.86 3.14
C PRO A 76 12.65 8.27 4.42
N LYS A 77 12.26 9.53 4.54
CA LYS A 77 11.33 10.00 5.58
C LYS A 77 9.86 9.79 5.20
N LEU A 78 9.57 9.67 3.90
CA LEU A 78 8.25 9.47 3.34
C LEU A 78 8.30 8.45 2.20
N ILE A 79 7.38 7.48 2.21
CA ILE A 79 7.15 6.56 1.10
C ILE A 79 5.74 6.79 0.55
N ILE A 80 5.65 6.99 -0.76
CA ILE A 80 4.36 7.08 -1.47
C ILE A 80 3.96 5.67 -1.92
N CYS A 81 2.84 5.19 -1.40
CA CYS A 81 2.22 3.90 -1.68
C CYS A 81 1.02 4.11 -2.62
N ASP A 82 1.25 4.03 -3.91
CA ASP A 82 0.23 4.21 -4.94
C ASP A 82 -0.33 2.83 -5.33
N GLU A 83 -1.57 2.56 -4.88
CA GLU A 83 -2.29 1.30 -5.08
C GLU A 83 -1.47 0.04 -4.75
N VAL A 84 -0.71 0.08 -3.66
CA VAL A 84 0.29 -0.95 -3.29
C VAL A 84 -0.28 -2.36 -3.10
N THR A 85 -1.58 -2.50 -2.90
CA THR A 85 -2.28 -3.78 -2.68
C THR A 85 -3.27 -4.16 -3.77
N SER A 86 -3.55 -3.28 -4.75
CA SER A 86 -4.65 -3.44 -5.72
C SER A 86 -4.55 -4.68 -6.62
N ALA A 87 -3.33 -5.14 -6.92
CA ALA A 87 -3.07 -6.31 -7.77
C ALA A 87 -2.82 -7.61 -6.99
N LEU A 88 -3.05 -7.62 -5.69
CA LEU A 88 -2.80 -8.75 -4.80
C LEU A 88 -4.11 -9.40 -4.36
N ASP A 89 -4.05 -10.70 -4.08
CA ASP A 89 -5.17 -11.36 -3.41
C ASP A 89 -5.33 -10.83 -1.97
N PRO A 90 -6.54 -10.90 -1.38
CA PRO A 90 -6.84 -10.28 -0.08
C PRO A 90 -5.91 -10.72 1.06
N LEU A 91 -5.50 -11.99 1.07
CA LEU A 91 -4.64 -12.52 2.14
C LEU A 91 -3.21 -11.96 2.03
N VAL A 92 -2.68 -11.88 0.81
CA VAL A 92 -1.36 -11.29 0.55
C VAL A 92 -1.40 -9.79 0.81
N ALA A 93 -2.47 -9.10 0.41
CA ALA A 93 -2.67 -7.67 0.68
C ALA A 93 -2.63 -7.35 2.18
N ASP A 94 -3.36 -8.12 3.00
CA ASP A 94 -3.34 -8.00 4.46
C ASP A 94 -1.93 -8.19 5.04
N GLY A 95 -1.19 -9.19 4.53
CA GLY A 95 0.21 -9.41 4.90
C GLY A 95 1.13 -8.22 4.55
N ILE A 96 0.94 -7.59 3.39
CA ILE A 96 1.69 -6.38 3.01
C ILE A 96 1.35 -5.19 3.89
N LEU A 97 0.08 -4.99 4.24
CA LEU A 97 -0.33 -3.89 5.13
C LEU A 97 0.26 -4.05 6.54
N LYS A 98 0.22 -5.26 7.10
CA LYS A 98 0.85 -5.57 8.39
C LYS A 98 2.36 -5.33 8.37
N LEU A 99 3.03 -5.75 7.29
CA LEU A 99 4.45 -5.49 7.07
C LEU A 99 4.74 -3.98 7.08
N LEU A 100 3.99 -3.18 6.32
CA LEU A 100 4.17 -1.73 6.25
C LEU A 100 3.97 -1.05 7.61
N LEU A 101 2.96 -1.45 8.39
CA LEU A 101 2.73 -0.95 9.74
C LEU A 101 3.88 -1.30 10.71
N ASN A 102 4.48 -2.48 10.55
CA ASN A 102 5.65 -2.87 11.33
C ASN A 102 6.89 -2.06 10.95
N LEU A 103 7.16 -1.94 9.65
CA LEU A 103 8.27 -1.16 9.11
C LEU A 103 8.18 0.33 9.45
N GLN A 104 6.97 0.90 9.54
CA GLN A 104 6.75 2.26 9.99
C GLN A 104 7.36 2.52 11.36
N LYS A 105 7.18 1.57 12.29
CA LYS A 105 7.70 1.67 13.64
C LYS A 105 9.22 1.46 13.73
N ILE A 106 9.76 0.54 12.91
CA ILE A 106 11.18 0.17 12.94
C ILE A 106 12.03 1.25 12.26
N GLU A 107 11.60 1.74 11.11
CA GLU A 107 12.38 2.65 10.26
C GLU A 107 11.98 4.14 10.44
N ASP A 108 11.02 4.44 11.31
CA ASP A 108 10.50 5.81 11.57
C ASP A 108 10.13 6.54 10.28
N VAL A 109 9.37 5.88 9.41
CA VAL A 109 8.99 6.36 8.08
C VAL A 109 7.51 6.73 8.03
N ALA A 110 7.17 7.85 7.39
CA ALA A 110 5.79 8.21 7.09
C ALA A 110 5.33 7.57 5.77
N TYR A 111 4.04 7.26 5.67
CA TYR A 111 3.43 6.79 4.43
C TYR A 111 2.39 7.77 3.90
N LEU A 112 2.37 7.96 2.59
CA LEU A 112 1.25 8.55 1.85
C LEU A 112 0.62 7.44 1.01
N PHE A 113 -0.55 6.95 1.44
CA PHE A 113 -1.31 5.95 0.68
C PHE A 113 -2.26 6.62 -0.30
N ILE A 114 -2.22 6.15 -1.55
CA ILE A 114 -3.18 6.48 -2.59
C ILE A 114 -3.91 5.17 -2.90
N THR A 115 -5.22 5.13 -2.63
CA THR A 115 -6.03 3.93 -2.81
C THR A 115 -7.51 4.28 -2.94
N HIS A 116 -8.24 3.45 -3.65
CA HIS A 116 -9.72 3.46 -3.68
C HIS A 116 -10.32 2.41 -2.74
N ASP A 117 -9.50 1.60 -2.07
CA ASP A 117 -9.94 0.57 -1.14
C ASP A 117 -10.13 1.14 0.26
N LEU A 118 -11.40 1.32 0.66
CA LEU A 118 -11.76 1.81 1.99
C LEU A 118 -11.39 0.85 3.13
N ALA A 119 -11.27 -0.46 2.87
CA ALA A 119 -10.82 -1.40 3.88
C ALA A 119 -9.35 -1.12 4.26
N THR A 120 -8.51 -0.91 3.25
CA THR A 120 -7.12 -0.46 3.44
C THR A 120 -7.07 0.86 4.22
N VAL A 121 -7.86 1.88 3.82
CA VAL A 121 -7.89 3.18 4.52
C VAL A 121 -8.29 3.01 5.99
N LYS A 122 -9.35 2.26 6.27
CA LYS A 122 -9.81 1.97 7.65
C LYS A 122 -8.75 1.26 8.49
N ALA A 123 -7.93 0.39 7.87
CA ALA A 123 -6.91 -0.38 8.57
C ALA A 123 -5.70 0.48 8.99
N ILE A 124 -5.20 1.35 8.11
CA ILE A 124 -3.87 1.95 8.28
C ILE A 124 -3.83 3.47 8.41
N ALA A 125 -4.88 4.19 7.98
CA ALA A 125 -4.82 5.65 7.95
C ALA A 125 -4.98 6.29 9.33
N ASP A 126 -4.18 7.31 9.62
CA ASP A 126 -4.37 8.24 10.74
C ASP A 126 -5.17 9.46 10.30
N SER A 127 -4.85 9.98 9.11
CA SER A 127 -5.54 11.10 8.46
C SER A 127 -5.94 10.71 7.03
N ILE A 128 -7.06 11.25 6.56
CA ILE A 128 -7.64 10.94 5.26
C ILE A 128 -7.91 12.23 4.50
N ALA A 129 -7.55 12.24 3.22
CA ALA A 129 -7.96 13.23 2.25
C ALA A 129 -8.82 12.54 1.17
N VAL A 130 -10.06 12.98 1.00
CA VAL A 130 -10.94 12.51 -0.08
C VAL A 130 -10.77 13.46 -1.25
N MET A 131 -10.45 12.91 -2.42
CA MET A 131 -10.23 13.67 -3.65
C MET A 131 -11.34 13.37 -4.66
N TYR A 132 -11.88 14.43 -5.27
CA TYR A 132 -12.85 14.34 -6.33
C TYR A 132 -12.55 15.38 -7.42
N GLN A 133 -12.48 14.96 -8.67
CA GLN A 133 -12.18 15.81 -9.84
C GLN A 133 -10.94 16.71 -9.70
N GLY A 134 -9.90 16.21 -8.99
CA GLY A 134 -8.64 16.93 -8.79
C GLY A 134 -8.62 17.86 -7.56
N GLU A 135 -9.74 17.98 -6.83
CA GLU A 135 -9.85 18.78 -5.60
C GLU A 135 -9.95 17.89 -4.36
N VAL A 136 -9.47 18.41 -3.22
CA VAL A 136 -9.66 17.77 -1.91
C VAL A 136 -11.00 18.25 -1.36
N VAL A 137 -12.03 17.38 -1.41
CA VAL A 137 -13.39 17.72 -0.96
C VAL A 137 -13.58 17.51 0.55
N ARG A 138 -12.75 16.65 1.17
CA ARG A 138 -12.77 16.42 2.61
C ARG A 138 -11.38 16.05 3.11
N TYR A 139 -11.01 16.55 4.30
CA TYR A 139 -9.74 16.24 4.96
C TYR A 139 -9.91 16.26 6.48
N GLY A 140 -9.23 15.35 7.17
CA GLY A 140 -9.22 15.29 8.63
C GLY A 140 -8.65 13.98 9.17
N THR A 141 -8.77 13.78 10.47
CA THR A 141 -8.47 12.49 11.09
C THR A 141 -9.41 11.41 10.56
N LYS A 142 -8.99 10.15 10.66
CA LYS A 142 -9.81 9.00 10.25
C LYS A 142 -11.23 9.07 10.85
N SER A 143 -11.35 9.37 12.13
CA SER A 143 -12.65 9.47 12.80
C SER A 143 -13.51 10.60 12.24
N GLN A 144 -12.93 11.76 11.95
CA GLN A 144 -13.67 12.91 11.40
C GLN A 144 -14.15 12.65 9.97
N VAL A 145 -13.32 12.03 9.14
CA VAL A 145 -13.67 11.79 7.73
C VAL A 145 -14.69 10.66 7.60
N LEU A 146 -14.59 9.62 8.42
CA LEU A 146 -15.46 8.44 8.37
C LEU A 146 -16.72 8.56 9.24
N SER A 147 -17.02 9.75 9.78
CA SER A 147 -18.23 10.03 10.57
C SER A 147 -19.05 11.14 9.95
N PRO A 148 -20.40 11.04 10.01
CA PRO A 148 -21.28 12.08 9.50
C PRO A 148 -21.14 13.41 10.28
N PRO A 149 -21.53 14.57 9.70
CA PRO A 149 -22.15 14.69 8.37
C PRO A 149 -21.14 14.53 7.23
N PHE A 150 -21.56 13.91 6.12
CA PHE A 150 -20.74 13.74 4.91
C PHE A 150 -21.07 14.81 3.86
N ASP A 151 -20.13 15.13 2.99
CA ASP A 151 -20.40 15.72 1.69
C ASP A 151 -20.93 14.64 0.73
N ASP A 152 -21.62 15.07 -0.35
CA ASP A 152 -22.32 14.18 -1.28
C ASP A 152 -21.41 13.10 -1.87
N TYR A 153 -20.15 13.44 -2.20
CA TYR A 153 -19.21 12.51 -2.77
C TYR A 153 -18.66 11.52 -1.74
N THR A 154 -18.34 11.98 -0.55
CA THR A 154 -17.87 11.11 0.55
C THR A 154 -18.97 10.13 0.96
N ASP A 155 -20.22 10.57 1.01
CA ASP A 155 -21.38 9.71 1.31
C ASP A 155 -21.55 8.62 0.22
N LEU A 156 -21.51 9.03 -1.05
CA LEU A 156 -21.54 8.11 -2.18
C LEU A 156 -20.41 7.09 -2.12
N LEU A 157 -19.18 7.53 -1.83
CA LEU A 157 -18.00 6.68 -1.73
C LEU A 157 -18.14 5.63 -0.60
N LEU A 158 -18.58 6.07 0.58
CA LEU A 158 -18.74 5.20 1.74
C LEU A 158 -19.92 4.21 1.56
N SER A 159 -21.03 4.66 0.98
CA SER A 159 -22.21 3.83 0.72
C SER A 159 -22.01 2.81 -0.41
N SER A 160 -21.02 3.04 -1.29
CA SER A 160 -20.71 2.10 -2.38
C SER A 160 -19.87 0.89 -1.95
N VAL A 161 -19.34 0.89 -0.72
CA VAL A 161 -18.61 -0.26 -0.16
C VAL A 161 -19.60 -1.23 0.46
N PRO A 162 -19.67 -2.48 -0.02
CA PRO A 162 -20.53 -3.49 0.58
C PRO A 162 -20.14 -3.72 2.04
N GLU A 163 -21.01 -3.33 2.97
CA GLU A 163 -20.91 -3.89 4.32
C GLU A 163 -21.32 -5.35 4.21
N MET A 164 -20.46 -6.30 4.62
CA MET A 164 -20.75 -7.73 4.64
C MET A 164 -21.78 -8.05 5.75
N LYS A 165 -22.92 -7.35 5.75
CA LYS A 165 -24.10 -7.72 6.56
C LYS A 165 -25.07 -8.47 5.68
N ILE A 166 -25.58 -9.59 6.18
CA ILE A 166 -26.69 -10.31 5.54
C ILE A 166 -27.86 -9.33 5.40
N GLY A 167 -28.35 -9.12 4.15
CA GLY A 167 -29.43 -8.16 3.88
C GLY A 167 -29.00 -6.78 3.36
N TRP A 168 -27.69 -6.48 3.33
CA TRP A 168 -27.19 -5.18 2.84
C TRP A 168 -27.62 -4.86 1.39
N LEU A 169 -27.65 -5.86 0.51
CA LEU A 169 -27.99 -5.65 -0.90
C LEU A 169 -29.47 -5.26 -1.06
N GLU A 170 -30.37 -5.90 -0.29
CA GLU A 170 -31.80 -5.60 -0.30
C GLU A 170 -32.07 -4.19 0.23
N GLU A 171 -31.41 -3.78 1.31
CA GLU A 171 -31.54 -2.43 1.88
C GLU A 171 -31.04 -1.35 0.92
N THR A 172 -29.89 -1.56 0.27
CA THR A 172 -29.32 -0.60 -0.69
C THR A 172 -30.19 -0.47 -1.95
N ILE A 173 -30.76 -1.58 -2.44
CA ILE A 173 -31.70 -1.57 -3.59
C ILE A 173 -33.00 -0.87 -3.23
N ALA A 174 -33.52 -1.07 -2.01
CA ALA A 174 -34.72 -0.41 -1.53
C ALA A 174 -34.53 1.12 -1.43
N HIS A 175 -33.40 1.57 -0.89
CA HIS A 175 -33.08 2.99 -0.75
C HIS A 175 -32.98 3.68 -2.13
N ARG A 176 -32.27 3.10 -3.09
CA ARG A 176 -32.17 3.65 -4.46
C ARG A 176 -33.50 3.70 -5.21
N LYS A 177 -34.41 2.74 -4.96
CA LYS A 177 -35.77 2.76 -5.54
C LYS A 177 -36.63 3.87 -4.97
N MET A 178 -36.47 4.22 -3.70
CA MET A 178 -37.20 5.35 -3.08
C MET A 178 -36.71 6.70 -3.61
N GLU A 179 -35.41 6.87 -3.80
CA GLU A 179 -34.83 8.10 -4.39
C GLU A 179 -35.23 8.32 -5.86
N SER A 180 -35.33 7.22 -6.65
CA SER A 180 -35.74 7.30 -8.05
C SER A 180 -37.27 7.46 -8.27
N ALA A 181 -38.09 7.25 -7.24
CA ALA A 181 -39.54 7.43 -7.30
C ALA A 181 -40.00 8.83 -6.81
N GLY A 182 -39.09 9.65 -6.33
CA GLY A 182 -39.37 11.01 -5.83
C GLY A 182 -39.02 12.14 -6.81
N HIS A 183 -38.70 11.80 -8.08
CA HIS A 183 -38.42 12.79 -9.13
C HIS A 183 -39.45 12.66 -10.26
#